data_41978d90ea228210da4649b27b35a2c2
#
_entry.id   41978d90ea228210da4649b27b35a2c2
#
_cell.length_a   1.000
_cell.length_b   1.000
_cell.length_c   1.000
_cell.angle_alpha   90.00
_cell.angle_beta   90.00
_cell.angle_gamma   90.00
#
_symmetry.space_group_name_H-M   'P 1'
#
loop_
_entity.id
_entity.type
_entity.pdbx_description
1 polymer ?
#
loop_
_entity_poly.entity_id
_entity_poly.type
_entity_poly.pdbx_seq_one_letter_code
_entity_poly.pdbx_strand_id
1 'polypeptide(L)'
;ASVVQAYVDTASRLADCGFAGVELHGAHGYLIQQFMSPWSNCRTDRYGGSLEGRLTFVREVATGIRNRCGHTFILGLKMAGTEGVEGGIDEGQAGLITATLAADGHYDYFAYGQGNFSHSLETHVPDMYFHPGHFIDIHKEMRGTAGTVPVMALGRIGEPELAEKVVAEGYGDLVGMTRAQITDAAFANKAMSGRAHEIRPCVF
;
A
#
# COMPACT_ATOMS: atom_id res chain seq x y z
N ALA A 1 3.80 26.73 5.78
CA ALA A 1 3.92 25.69 4.74
C ALA A 1 2.68 24.83 4.77
N SER A 2 2.17 24.47 3.60
CA SER A 2 1.04 23.53 3.53
C SER A 2 1.50 22.11 3.86
N VAL A 3 0.57 21.25 4.27
CA VAL A 3 0.88 19.82 4.53
C VAL A 3 1.38 19.13 3.24
N VAL A 4 0.79 19.45 2.09
CA VAL A 4 1.27 18.96 0.79
C VAL A 4 2.75 19.29 0.58
N GLN A 5 3.15 20.54 0.86
CA GLN A 5 4.55 20.94 0.72
C GLN A 5 5.49 20.14 1.64
N ALA A 6 5.03 19.81 2.86
CA ALA A 6 5.84 19.00 3.77
C ALA A 6 6.12 17.58 3.23
N TYR A 7 5.15 16.95 2.57
CA TYR A 7 5.36 15.68 1.86
C TYR A 7 6.38 15.82 0.73
N VAL A 8 6.23 16.86 -0.10
CA VAL A 8 7.14 17.12 -1.23
C VAL A 8 8.57 17.39 -0.74
N ASP A 9 8.73 18.22 0.28
CA ASP A 9 10.04 18.55 0.87
C ASP A 9 10.71 17.29 1.46
N THR A 10 9.93 16.43 2.10
CA THR A 10 10.43 15.17 2.65
C THR A 10 10.91 14.23 1.54
N ALA A 11 10.13 14.05 0.49
CA ALA A 11 10.53 13.23 -0.67
C ALA A 11 11.80 13.78 -1.34
N SER A 12 11.89 15.11 -1.50
CA SER A 12 13.08 15.76 -2.05
C SER A 12 14.33 15.49 -1.21
N ARG A 13 14.23 15.63 0.12
CA ARG A 13 15.36 15.34 1.03
C ARG A 13 15.81 13.88 0.95
N LEU A 14 14.88 12.94 0.82
CA LEU A 14 15.21 11.53 0.66
C LEU A 14 15.91 11.27 -0.69
N ALA A 15 15.44 11.91 -1.77
CA ALA A 15 16.11 11.85 -3.07
C ALA A 15 17.54 12.43 -3.00
N ASP A 16 17.72 13.59 -2.33
CA ASP A 16 19.03 14.22 -2.12
C ASP A 16 19.99 13.34 -1.27
N CYS A 17 19.42 12.49 -0.38
CA CYS A 17 20.16 11.49 0.39
C CYS A 17 20.47 10.19 -0.41
N GLY A 18 20.05 10.10 -1.66
CA GLY A 18 20.33 8.93 -2.52
C GLY A 18 19.31 7.77 -2.38
N PHE A 19 18.15 7.98 -1.77
CA PHE A 19 17.08 7.00 -1.79
C PHE A 19 16.50 6.87 -3.21
N ALA A 20 16.17 5.64 -3.61
CA ALA A 20 15.61 5.38 -4.93
C ALA A 20 14.14 5.81 -5.06
N GLY A 21 13.42 5.99 -3.95
CA GLY A 21 12.02 6.34 -3.95
C GLY A 21 11.40 6.43 -2.57
N VAL A 22 10.09 6.68 -2.55
CA VAL A 22 9.25 6.72 -1.33
C VAL A 22 7.93 5.99 -1.56
N GLU A 23 7.34 5.48 -0.49
CA GLU A 23 5.97 4.99 -0.46
C GLU A 23 5.12 5.95 0.38
N LEU A 24 4.08 6.52 -0.21
CA LEU A 24 3.08 7.29 0.52
C LEU A 24 2.20 6.37 1.35
N HIS A 25 2.05 6.67 2.63
CA HIS A 25 1.21 5.87 3.51
C HIS A 25 -0.23 6.38 3.50
N GLY A 26 -1.04 5.80 2.63
CA GLY A 26 -2.47 6.09 2.46
C GLY A 26 -3.38 4.99 2.99
N ALA A 27 -2.96 4.28 4.06
CA ALA A 27 -3.71 3.19 4.69
C ALA A 27 -3.83 3.39 6.21
N HIS A 28 -4.50 2.46 6.88
CA HIS A 28 -4.54 2.27 8.33
C HIS A 28 -5.17 3.42 9.12
N GLY A 29 -6.04 4.24 8.49
CA GLY A 29 -6.71 5.36 9.12
C GLY A 29 -5.87 6.62 9.31
N TYR A 30 -4.69 6.70 8.66
CA TYR A 30 -3.85 7.89 8.72
C TYR A 30 -4.25 8.95 7.68
N LEU A 31 -3.58 10.09 7.70
CA LEU A 31 -4.01 11.32 7.05
C LEU A 31 -4.46 11.15 5.58
N ILE A 32 -3.66 10.49 4.74
CA ILE A 32 -4.03 10.31 3.33
C ILE A 32 -5.30 9.46 3.20
N GLN A 33 -5.40 8.34 3.96
CA GLN A 33 -6.63 7.54 3.98
C GLN A 33 -7.82 8.35 4.46
N GLN A 34 -7.66 9.18 5.52
CA GLN A 34 -8.74 10.02 6.03
C GLN A 34 -9.30 10.98 4.98
N PHE A 35 -8.46 11.45 4.05
CA PHE A 35 -8.96 12.24 2.91
C PHE A 35 -9.67 11.38 1.87
N MET A 36 -9.20 10.17 1.59
CA MET A 36 -9.78 9.28 0.57
C MET A 36 -11.08 8.62 1.02
N SER A 37 -11.21 8.32 2.32
CA SER A 37 -12.35 7.59 2.88
C SER A 37 -13.63 8.43 2.91
N PRO A 38 -14.76 7.90 2.39
CA PRO A 38 -16.05 8.59 2.51
C PRO A 38 -16.58 8.62 3.95
N TRP A 39 -16.11 7.71 4.82
CA TRP A 39 -16.50 7.67 6.24
C TRP A 39 -15.84 8.80 7.05
N SER A 40 -14.53 8.98 6.91
CA SER A 40 -13.82 9.98 7.72
C SER A 40 -13.77 11.36 7.08
N ASN A 41 -13.91 11.46 5.74
CA ASN A 41 -13.88 12.74 5.03
C ASN A 41 -15.27 13.38 4.94
N CYS A 42 -15.66 14.12 5.98
CA CYS A 42 -16.91 14.88 6.03
C CYS A 42 -16.76 16.32 5.47
N ARG A 43 -15.71 16.62 4.70
CA ARG A 43 -15.43 17.96 4.16
C ARG A 43 -16.41 18.34 3.05
N THR A 44 -16.72 19.63 2.98
CA THR A 44 -17.60 20.22 1.95
C THR A 44 -16.83 21.14 0.98
N ASP A 45 -15.52 21.26 1.17
CA ASP A 45 -14.64 22.00 0.27
C ASP A 45 -14.07 21.09 -0.84
N ARG A 46 -13.13 21.61 -1.63
CA ARG A 46 -12.53 20.91 -2.79
C ARG A 46 -11.85 19.57 -2.44
N TYR A 47 -11.62 19.28 -1.15
CA TYR A 47 -10.98 18.06 -0.69
C TYR A 47 -11.98 17.00 -0.21
N GLY A 48 -13.29 17.20 -0.35
CA GLY A 48 -14.32 16.29 0.15
C GLY A 48 -15.48 16.06 -0.82
N GLY A 49 -16.52 15.43 -0.33
CA GLY A 49 -17.74 15.13 -1.10
C GLY A 49 -17.54 14.02 -2.13
N SER A 50 -17.33 14.34 -3.38
CA SER A 50 -17.15 13.37 -4.46
C SER A 50 -15.84 12.57 -4.35
N LEU A 51 -15.74 11.46 -5.07
CA LEU A 51 -14.47 10.72 -5.21
C LEU A 51 -13.33 11.64 -5.64
N GLU A 52 -13.56 12.44 -6.69
CA GLU A 52 -12.57 13.40 -7.18
C GLU A 52 -12.09 14.37 -6.10
N GLY A 53 -13.02 14.92 -5.32
CA GLY A 53 -12.68 15.80 -4.19
C GLY A 53 -11.84 15.08 -3.15
N ARG A 54 -12.21 13.87 -2.74
CA ARG A 54 -11.48 13.08 -1.75
C ARG A 54 -10.07 12.70 -2.22
N LEU A 55 -9.84 12.53 -3.53
CA LEU A 55 -8.53 12.23 -4.10
C LEU A 55 -7.65 13.45 -4.32
N THR A 56 -8.18 14.67 -4.23
CA THR A 56 -7.44 15.91 -4.49
C THR A 56 -6.15 16.01 -3.65
N PHE A 57 -6.22 15.68 -2.37
CA PHE A 57 -5.04 15.78 -1.49
C PHE A 57 -3.89 14.87 -1.92
N VAL A 58 -4.16 13.58 -2.15
CA VAL A 58 -3.13 12.61 -2.55
C VAL A 58 -2.58 12.91 -3.94
N ARG A 59 -3.41 13.42 -4.85
CA ARG A 59 -2.99 13.88 -6.17
C ARG A 59 -2.05 15.08 -6.12
N GLU A 60 -2.35 16.06 -5.28
CA GLU A 60 -1.47 17.23 -5.07
C GLU A 60 -0.11 16.82 -4.52
N VAL A 61 -0.08 15.87 -3.57
CA VAL A 61 1.16 15.31 -3.03
C VAL A 61 1.95 14.59 -4.13
N ALA A 62 1.31 13.68 -4.87
CA ALA A 62 1.96 12.92 -5.93
C ALA A 62 2.51 13.81 -7.04
N THR A 63 1.69 14.76 -7.52
CA THR A 63 2.09 15.75 -8.54
C THR A 63 3.27 16.59 -8.06
N GLY A 64 3.23 17.06 -6.81
CA GLY A 64 4.32 17.83 -6.22
C GLY A 64 5.63 17.05 -6.13
N ILE A 65 5.58 15.76 -5.75
CA ILE A 65 6.75 14.87 -5.72
C ILE A 65 7.28 14.65 -7.14
N ARG A 66 6.43 14.35 -8.11
CA ARG A 66 6.84 14.17 -9.52
C ARG A 66 7.50 15.42 -10.10
N ASN A 67 6.94 16.58 -9.85
CA ASN A 67 7.51 17.86 -10.30
C ASN A 67 8.88 18.14 -9.66
N ARG A 68 9.09 17.72 -8.43
CA ARG A 68 10.33 17.99 -7.67
C ARG A 68 11.41 16.94 -7.87
N CYS A 69 11.03 15.65 -7.88
CA CYS A 69 11.97 14.52 -7.90
C CYS A 69 12.07 13.83 -9.27
N GLY A 70 11.14 14.10 -10.19
CA GLY A 70 11.09 13.48 -11.52
C GLY A 70 10.49 12.07 -11.52
N HIS A 71 10.49 11.44 -12.70
CA HIS A 71 9.89 10.11 -12.91
C HIS A 71 10.85 8.95 -12.64
N THR A 72 12.14 9.20 -12.48
CA THR A 72 13.12 8.17 -12.09
C THR A 72 13.12 7.89 -10.60
N PHE A 73 12.55 8.78 -9.78
CA PHE A 73 12.36 8.59 -8.36
C PHE A 73 11.08 7.75 -8.14
N ILE A 74 11.22 6.57 -7.56
CA ILE A 74 10.11 5.62 -7.37
C ILE A 74 9.08 6.22 -6.40
N LEU A 75 7.82 6.25 -6.81
CA LEU A 75 6.71 6.70 -5.99
C LEU A 75 5.67 5.59 -5.86
N GLY A 76 5.65 4.93 -4.71
CA GLY A 76 4.62 3.98 -4.33
C GLY A 76 3.48 4.63 -3.56
N LEU A 77 2.31 4.02 -3.58
CA LEU A 77 1.19 4.37 -2.71
C LEU A 77 0.64 3.12 -2.03
N LYS A 78 0.69 3.11 -0.70
CA LYS A 78 0.03 2.10 0.11
C LYS A 78 -1.37 2.60 0.48
N MET A 79 -2.39 1.85 0.11
CA MET A 79 -3.81 2.18 0.33
C MET A 79 -4.51 1.11 1.17
N ALA A 80 -5.73 1.41 1.63
CA ALA A 80 -6.61 0.40 2.19
C ALA A 80 -7.30 -0.38 1.06
N GLY A 81 -7.20 -1.70 1.07
CA GLY A 81 -8.05 -2.58 0.27
C GLY A 81 -9.45 -2.67 0.86
N THR A 82 -9.54 -2.67 2.18
CA THR A 82 -10.77 -2.40 2.94
C THR A 82 -10.43 -1.67 4.23
N GLU A 83 -11.27 -0.73 4.61
CA GLU A 83 -11.14 0.03 5.87
C GLU A 83 -11.76 -0.72 7.06
N GLY A 84 -12.63 -1.70 6.78
CA GLY A 84 -13.32 -2.46 7.81
C GLY A 84 -14.31 -1.62 8.64
N VAL A 85 -14.84 -0.56 8.05
CA VAL A 85 -15.79 0.37 8.69
C VAL A 85 -16.98 0.56 7.76
N GLU A 86 -18.20 0.48 8.29
CA GLU A 86 -19.43 0.73 7.53
C GLU A 86 -19.42 2.15 6.95
N GLY A 87 -19.67 2.27 5.66
CA GLY A 87 -19.61 3.55 4.94
C GLY A 87 -18.18 4.04 4.64
N GLY A 88 -17.15 3.26 4.98
CA GLY A 88 -15.76 3.54 4.67
C GLY A 88 -15.33 3.02 3.29
N ILE A 89 -14.02 2.84 3.12
CA ILE A 89 -13.47 2.22 1.93
C ILE A 89 -13.72 0.71 2.02
N ASP A 90 -14.58 0.20 1.16
CA ASP A 90 -14.76 -1.22 0.86
C ASP A 90 -13.96 -1.60 -0.40
N GLU A 91 -13.99 -2.88 -0.81
CA GLU A 91 -13.29 -3.38 -1.98
C GLU A 91 -13.70 -2.66 -3.27
N GLY A 92 -14.99 -2.35 -3.43
CA GLY A 92 -15.51 -1.59 -4.58
C GLY A 92 -14.96 -0.16 -4.62
N GLN A 93 -14.96 0.53 -3.49
CA GLN A 93 -14.37 1.87 -3.37
C GLN A 93 -12.85 1.83 -3.58
N ALA A 94 -12.16 0.83 -3.02
CA ALA A 94 -10.73 0.64 -3.23
C ALA A 94 -10.40 0.42 -4.72
N GLY A 95 -11.19 -0.37 -5.43
CA GLY A 95 -11.05 -0.58 -6.87
C GLY A 95 -11.23 0.71 -7.68
N LEU A 96 -12.26 1.52 -7.35
CA LEU A 96 -12.48 2.81 -8.00
C LEU A 96 -11.34 3.80 -7.74
N ILE A 97 -10.84 3.89 -6.51
CA ILE A 97 -9.69 4.70 -6.14
C ILE A 97 -8.45 4.24 -6.93
N THR A 98 -8.20 2.93 -6.95
CA THR A 98 -7.07 2.34 -7.68
C THR A 98 -7.10 2.69 -9.16
N ALA A 99 -8.21 2.42 -9.84
CA ALA A 99 -8.35 2.70 -11.27
C ALA A 99 -8.17 4.19 -11.58
N THR A 100 -8.73 5.06 -10.74
CA THR A 100 -8.63 6.51 -10.89
C THR A 100 -7.19 7.00 -10.73
N LEU A 101 -6.49 6.56 -9.68
CA LEU A 101 -5.11 6.96 -9.42
C LEU A 101 -4.10 6.31 -10.39
N ALA A 102 -4.39 5.10 -10.89
CA ALA A 102 -3.59 4.47 -11.94
C ALA A 102 -3.65 5.29 -13.25
N ALA A 103 -4.82 5.79 -13.62
CA ALA A 103 -5.00 6.63 -14.80
C ALA A 103 -4.27 7.98 -14.70
N ASP A 104 -4.01 8.49 -13.51
CA ASP A 104 -3.24 9.73 -13.31
C ASP A 104 -1.75 9.58 -13.69
N GLY A 105 -1.20 8.35 -13.75
CA GLY A 105 0.16 8.06 -14.20
C GLY A 105 1.27 8.53 -13.26
N HIS A 106 0.96 8.74 -11.97
CA HIS A 106 1.93 9.22 -10.99
C HIS A 106 2.66 8.09 -10.23
N TYR A 107 2.07 6.89 -10.15
CA TYR A 107 2.54 5.84 -9.27
C TYR A 107 3.27 4.73 -10.03
N ASP A 108 4.38 4.25 -9.44
CA ASP A 108 5.17 3.13 -9.97
C ASP A 108 4.68 1.79 -9.43
N TYR A 109 4.00 1.79 -8.27
CA TYR A 109 3.32 0.62 -7.73
C TYR A 109 2.27 1.02 -6.69
N PHE A 110 1.32 0.11 -6.46
CA PHE A 110 0.38 0.15 -5.34
C PHE A 110 0.64 -0.98 -4.37
N ALA A 111 0.43 -0.71 -3.07
CA ALA A 111 0.40 -1.71 -2.02
C ALA A 111 -0.92 -1.60 -1.24
N TYR A 112 -1.43 -2.69 -0.70
CA TYR A 112 -2.71 -2.65 0.01
C TYR A 112 -2.58 -3.20 1.42
N GLY A 113 -2.83 -2.33 2.41
CA GLY A 113 -3.08 -2.70 3.79
C GLY A 113 -4.57 -2.91 4.03
N GLN A 114 -4.90 -3.35 5.23
CA GLN A 114 -6.28 -3.55 5.66
C GLN A 114 -6.53 -2.80 6.95
N GLY A 115 -7.80 -2.45 7.18
CA GLY A 115 -8.22 -1.93 8.46
C GLY A 115 -7.90 -0.47 8.71
N ASN A 116 -8.32 -0.08 9.90
CA ASN A 116 -8.23 1.27 10.43
C ASN A 116 -7.84 1.16 11.91
N PHE A 117 -6.89 1.96 12.36
CA PHE A 117 -6.37 1.88 13.75
C PHE A 117 -7.44 2.12 14.83
N SER A 118 -8.61 2.64 14.46
CA SER A 118 -9.69 2.97 15.39
C SER A 118 -10.75 1.88 15.53
N HIS A 119 -11.25 1.34 14.40
CA HIS A 119 -12.44 0.47 14.38
C HIS A 119 -12.15 -0.97 13.94
N SER A 120 -11.07 -1.21 13.26
CA SER A 120 -10.70 -2.51 12.70
C SER A 120 -9.21 -2.80 12.87
N LEU A 121 -8.69 -2.47 14.07
CA LEU A 121 -7.26 -2.56 14.40
C LEU A 121 -6.70 -3.97 14.23
N GLU A 122 -7.52 -4.99 14.48
CA GLU A 122 -7.16 -6.41 14.34
C GLU A 122 -6.76 -6.79 12.90
N THR A 123 -7.31 -6.10 11.90
CA THR A 123 -6.98 -6.34 10.49
C THR A 123 -5.76 -5.54 10.02
N HIS A 124 -5.37 -4.50 10.76
CA HIS A 124 -4.24 -3.64 10.45
C HIS A 124 -2.92 -4.41 10.41
N VAL A 125 -2.68 -5.25 11.42
CA VAL A 125 -1.50 -6.10 11.52
C VAL A 125 -1.97 -7.52 11.84
N PRO A 126 -2.32 -8.32 10.83
CA PRO A 126 -2.83 -9.67 11.07
C PRO A 126 -1.81 -10.50 11.85
N ASP A 127 -2.25 -11.02 12.98
CA ASP A 127 -1.46 -11.83 13.92
C ASP A 127 -1.71 -13.34 13.73
N MET A 128 -1.40 -14.15 14.75
CA MET A 128 -1.55 -15.60 14.71
C MET A 128 -3.00 -16.11 14.57
N TYR A 129 -4.01 -15.29 14.85
CA TYR A 129 -5.42 -15.64 14.65
C TYR A 129 -5.83 -15.69 13.18
N PHE A 130 -5.10 -14.99 12.32
CA PHE A 130 -5.34 -15.01 10.88
C PHE A 130 -4.48 -16.11 10.24
N HIS A 131 -4.98 -16.77 9.21
CA HIS A 131 -4.18 -17.73 8.44
C HIS A 131 -3.11 -17.00 7.58
N PRO A 132 -1.99 -17.67 7.22
CA PRO A 132 -1.03 -17.10 6.28
C PRO A 132 -1.69 -16.65 4.98
N GLY A 133 -1.33 -15.46 4.50
CA GLY A 133 -1.90 -14.92 3.26
C GLY A 133 -3.37 -14.51 3.36
N HIS A 134 -3.89 -14.23 4.56
CA HIS A 134 -5.32 -13.97 4.80
C HIS A 134 -5.95 -12.92 3.86
N PHE A 135 -5.18 -11.93 3.44
CA PHE A 135 -5.68 -10.82 2.61
C PHE A 135 -5.26 -10.88 1.13
N ILE A 136 -4.68 -11.99 0.66
CA ILE A 136 -4.16 -12.06 -0.71
C ILE A 136 -5.25 -11.94 -1.78
N ASP A 137 -6.47 -12.37 -1.52
CA ASP A 137 -7.59 -12.28 -2.46
C ASP A 137 -7.94 -10.82 -2.81
N ILE A 138 -7.90 -9.92 -1.82
CA ILE A 138 -8.10 -8.49 -2.05
C ILE A 138 -7.04 -7.93 -3.01
N HIS A 139 -5.79 -8.38 -2.88
CA HIS A 139 -4.72 -7.92 -3.78
C HIS A 139 -4.96 -8.36 -5.22
N LYS A 140 -5.49 -9.58 -5.43
CA LYS A 140 -5.86 -10.08 -6.76
C LYS A 140 -6.93 -9.20 -7.42
N GLU A 141 -7.94 -8.82 -6.65
CA GLU A 141 -8.99 -7.91 -7.11
C GLU A 141 -8.41 -6.54 -7.47
N MET A 142 -7.62 -5.96 -6.57
CA MET A 142 -6.95 -4.67 -6.82
C MET A 142 -5.98 -4.73 -8.01
N ARG A 143 -5.28 -5.86 -8.20
CA ARG A 143 -4.43 -6.09 -9.38
C ARG A 143 -5.22 -5.97 -10.67
N GLY A 144 -6.47 -6.47 -10.68
CA GLY A 144 -7.38 -6.36 -11.83
C GLY A 144 -7.76 -4.92 -12.17
N THR A 145 -7.75 -4.01 -11.21
CA THR A 145 -8.14 -2.60 -11.38
C THR A 145 -6.95 -1.65 -11.60
N ALA A 146 -5.73 -2.07 -11.26
CA ALA A 146 -4.52 -1.25 -11.31
C ALA A 146 -3.97 -1.02 -12.74
N GLY A 147 -4.56 -1.66 -13.76
CA GLY A 147 -4.09 -1.54 -15.13
C GLY A 147 -2.66 -2.09 -15.30
N THR A 148 -1.74 -1.24 -15.73
CA THR A 148 -0.32 -1.60 -15.91
C THR A 148 0.54 -1.28 -14.68
N VAL A 149 -0.02 -0.66 -13.64
CA VAL A 149 0.72 -0.32 -12.42
C VAL A 149 0.90 -1.59 -11.57
N PRO A 150 2.13 -1.98 -11.23
CA PRO A 150 2.40 -3.15 -10.39
C PRO A 150 1.70 -3.09 -9.03
N VAL A 151 1.28 -4.25 -8.53
CA VAL A 151 0.66 -4.39 -7.21
C VAL A 151 1.55 -5.21 -6.29
N MET A 152 1.83 -4.68 -5.10
CA MET A 152 2.53 -5.36 -4.03
C MET A 152 1.53 -5.99 -3.07
N ALA A 153 1.53 -7.32 -2.99
CA ALA A 153 0.71 -8.06 -2.04
C ALA A 153 1.35 -8.08 -0.65
N LEU A 154 0.54 -7.85 0.36
CA LEU A 154 0.92 -7.80 1.77
C LEU A 154 -0.02 -8.67 2.61
N GLY A 155 0.34 -8.97 3.83
CA GLY A 155 -0.55 -9.58 4.82
C GLY A 155 -0.16 -11.01 5.19
N ARG A 156 0.68 -11.13 6.20
CA ARG A 156 1.09 -12.40 6.80
C ARG A 156 1.66 -13.41 5.78
N ILE A 157 2.45 -12.90 4.82
CA ILE A 157 3.25 -13.72 3.93
C ILE A 157 4.60 -13.94 4.63
N GLY A 158 4.87 -15.15 5.08
CA GLY A 158 6.04 -15.48 5.89
C GLY A 158 6.84 -16.68 5.40
N GLU A 159 6.42 -17.29 4.31
CA GLU A 159 7.01 -18.49 3.72
C GLU A 159 7.35 -18.25 2.25
N PRO A 160 8.48 -18.78 1.74
CA PRO A 160 8.86 -18.62 0.33
C PRO A 160 7.82 -19.20 -0.64
N GLU A 161 7.23 -20.33 -0.30
CA GLU A 161 6.23 -21.03 -1.11
C GLU A 161 4.96 -20.18 -1.28
N LEU A 162 4.52 -19.51 -0.20
CA LEU A 162 3.38 -18.59 -0.27
C LEU A 162 3.73 -17.34 -1.09
N ALA A 163 4.94 -16.82 -0.94
CA ALA A 163 5.41 -15.68 -1.72
C ALA A 163 5.45 -15.99 -3.22
N GLU A 164 5.97 -17.17 -3.58
CA GLU A 164 5.99 -17.66 -4.96
C GLU A 164 4.57 -17.82 -5.51
N LYS A 165 3.68 -18.44 -4.73
CA LYS A 165 2.26 -18.61 -5.11
C LYS A 165 1.59 -17.28 -5.41
N VAL A 166 1.82 -16.26 -4.60
CA VAL A 166 1.25 -14.91 -4.78
C VAL A 166 1.57 -14.35 -6.17
N VAL A 167 2.82 -14.48 -6.60
CA VAL A 167 3.26 -13.98 -7.91
C VAL A 167 2.79 -14.91 -9.04
N ALA A 168 2.97 -16.23 -8.89
CA ALA A 168 2.64 -17.19 -9.92
C ALA A 168 1.14 -17.25 -10.25
N GLU A 169 0.27 -17.07 -9.26
CA GLU A 169 -1.19 -17.06 -9.43
C GLU A 169 -1.79 -15.68 -9.69
N GLY A 170 -0.95 -14.65 -9.81
CA GLY A 170 -1.35 -13.29 -10.16
C GLY A 170 -2.12 -12.54 -9.07
N TYR A 171 -1.86 -12.86 -7.80
CA TYR A 171 -2.37 -12.08 -6.67
C TYR A 171 -1.65 -10.73 -6.54
N GLY A 172 -0.41 -10.65 -6.99
CA GLY A 172 0.39 -9.44 -7.04
C GLY A 172 1.61 -9.62 -7.92
N ASP A 173 2.25 -8.52 -8.29
CA ASP A 173 3.50 -8.52 -9.06
C ASP A 173 4.72 -8.53 -8.14
N LEU A 174 4.53 -8.09 -6.88
CA LEU A 174 5.52 -7.99 -5.83
C LEU A 174 4.96 -8.53 -4.52
N VAL A 175 5.84 -8.95 -3.62
CA VAL A 175 5.46 -9.38 -2.27
C VAL A 175 6.18 -8.54 -1.23
N GLY A 176 5.41 -7.95 -0.32
CA GLY A 176 5.94 -7.20 0.82
C GLY A 176 5.94 -8.04 2.09
N MET A 177 7.10 -8.20 2.70
CA MET A 177 7.31 -8.92 3.95
C MET A 177 8.11 -8.06 4.92
N THR A 178 7.63 -7.90 6.15
CA THR A 178 8.39 -7.19 7.19
C THR A 178 8.79 -8.15 8.30
N ARG A 179 7.83 -8.73 9.01
CA ARG A 179 8.08 -9.56 10.20
C ARG A 179 8.93 -10.80 9.89
N ALA A 180 8.68 -11.46 8.76
CA ALA A 180 9.47 -12.61 8.33
C ALA A 180 10.96 -12.25 8.11
N GLN A 181 11.25 -11.09 7.52
CA GLN A 181 12.62 -10.62 7.29
C GLN A 181 13.29 -10.07 8.57
N ILE A 182 12.52 -9.55 9.52
CA ILE A 182 13.05 -9.20 10.85
C ILE A 182 13.45 -10.48 11.61
N THR A 183 12.63 -11.53 11.50
CA THR A 183 12.89 -12.83 12.17
C THR A 183 14.09 -13.53 11.57
N ASP A 184 14.26 -13.45 10.25
CA ASP A 184 15.42 -14.01 9.54
C ASP A 184 15.93 -13.02 8.48
N ALA A 185 16.98 -12.30 8.83
CA ALA A 185 17.58 -11.30 7.93
C ALA A 185 18.13 -11.91 6.61
N ALA A 186 18.39 -13.22 6.59
CA ALA A 186 18.85 -13.95 5.41
C ALA A 186 17.70 -14.64 4.64
N PHE A 187 16.44 -14.32 4.94
CA PHE A 187 15.26 -14.97 4.37
C PHE A 187 15.34 -15.10 2.85
N ALA A 188 15.50 -14.00 2.13
CA ALA A 188 15.55 -14.00 0.67
C ALA A 188 16.75 -14.81 0.13
N ASN A 189 17.94 -14.65 0.73
CA ASN A 189 19.14 -15.37 0.32
C ASN A 189 19.00 -16.88 0.52
N LYS A 190 18.38 -17.31 1.62
CA LYS A 190 18.09 -18.73 1.89
C LYS A 190 17.08 -19.29 0.89
N ALA A 191 15.98 -18.58 0.66
CA ALA A 191 14.98 -18.98 -0.33
C ALA A 191 15.61 -19.15 -1.72
N MET A 192 16.36 -18.15 -2.21
CA MET A 192 16.99 -18.17 -3.53
C MET A 192 18.07 -19.26 -3.69
N SER A 193 18.69 -19.70 -2.61
CA SER A 193 19.75 -20.73 -2.63
C SER A 193 19.25 -22.15 -2.30
N GLY A 194 17.94 -22.37 -2.30
CA GLY A 194 17.35 -23.70 -2.01
C GLY A 194 17.43 -24.12 -0.55
N ARG A 195 17.69 -23.17 0.36
CA ARG A 195 17.81 -23.40 1.80
C ARG A 195 16.60 -22.89 2.58
N ALA A 196 15.41 -22.97 1.99
CA ALA A 196 14.16 -22.53 2.62
C ALA A 196 13.92 -23.20 3.98
N HIS A 197 14.32 -24.47 4.14
CA HIS A 197 14.22 -25.22 5.39
C HIS A 197 15.06 -24.67 6.56
N GLU A 198 16.02 -23.78 6.27
CA GLU A 198 16.83 -23.09 7.28
C GLU A 198 16.23 -21.73 7.71
N ILE A 199 15.15 -21.30 7.08
CA ILE A 199 14.50 -20.03 7.41
C ILE A 199 13.86 -20.16 8.80
N ARG A 200 14.17 -19.19 9.66
CA ARG A 200 13.52 -19.09 10.96
C ARG A 200 12.08 -18.61 10.78
N PRO A 201 11.07 -19.39 11.19
CA PRO A 201 9.68 -18.99 11.03
C PRO A 201 9.33 -17.80 11.95
N CYS A 202 8.54 -16.87 11.42
CA CYS A 202 7.91 -15.84 12.21
C CYS A 202 6.67 -16.42 12.91
N VAL A 203 6.49 -16.12 14.18
CA VAL A 203 5.29 -16.54 14.95
C VAL A 203 4.12 -15.54 14.83
N PHE A 204 4.34 -14.42 14.18
CA PHE A 204 3.40 -13.32 13.88
C PHE A 204 2.73 -12.65 15.07
#